data_a634ff57dacfbb133d384d3e787f3fbd
#
_entry.id   a634ff57dacfbb133d384d3e787f3fbd
#
_cell.length_a   1.000
_cell.length_b   1.000
_cell.length_c   1.000
_cell.angle_alpha   90.00
_cell.angle_beta   90.00
_cell.angle_gamma   90.00
#
_symmetry.space_group_name_H-M   'P 1'
#
loop_
_entity.id
_entity.type
_entity.pdbx_description
1 polymer ?
#
loop_
_entity_poly.entity_id
_entity_poly.type
_entity_poly.pdbx_seq_one_letter_code
_entity_poly.pdbx_strand_id
1 'polypeptide(L)'
;MKKADLHLHSNYSDGSDSPKELVEKVKKNELSAFALTDHDTIAGCIEIKKYLPKDIKFIAGTELTCLADTVKCHILGYNCNPENETLNQLILKGKQLRRQKLDKRIQYLSDIWNVNLTQDELDWLYSRNSVVKIHIGNILVNRGLADNNIDAMKKYLDGCQTGNTRFDGAEGIQTIEASGGIPVWAHPLGGEGEKHLSPDEFYKKFDIMKSFGIKGLECYYSRYNLDEIKFLVDFASKNNMLISGGSDYHGRNKTVKFGQLNTDNTEIPVENLTILSELIKFRKIKISYQ
;
A
#
# COMPACT_ATOMS: atom_id res chain seq x y z
N MET A 1 -12.58 12.91 19.05
CA MET A 1 -11.15 12.47 19.10
C MET A 1 -10.51 12.75 17.76
N LYS A 2 -9.19 13.02 17.72
CA LYS A 2 -8.49 13.15 16.44
C LYS A 2 -8.36 11.76 15.80
N LYS A 3 -8.56 11.68 14.47
CA LYS A 3 -8.51 10.43 13.68
C LYS A 3 -7.36 10.50 12.70
N ALA A 4 -6.83 9.35 12.32
CA ALA A 4 -5.83 9.26 11.27
C ALA A 4 -6.05 7.99 10.42
N ASP A 5 -5.60 8.05 9.16
CA ASP A 5 -5.54 6.91 8.24
C ASP A 5 -4.19 6.93 7.53
N LEU A 6 -3.35 5.96 7.81
CA LEU A 6 -1.97 5.95 7.31
C LEU A 6 -1.76 4.97 6.14
N HIS A 7 -2.85 4.46 5.53
CA HIS A 7 -2.75 3.54 4.41
C HIS A 7 -3.85 3.81 3.38
N LEU A 8 -3.55 4.69 2.43
CA LEU A 8 -4.47 5.11 1.38
C LEU A 8 -3.82 4.95 0.01
N HIS A 9 -4.62 4.56 -0.99
CA HIS A 9 -4.21 4.44 -2.38
C HIS A 9 -4.98 5.40 -3.28
N SER A 10 -4.24 6.02 -4.21
CA SER A 10 -4.80 6.87 -5.26
C SER A 10 -4.80 6.18 -6.62
N ASN A 11 -5.31 6.89 -7.61
CA ASN A 11 -5.25 6.46 -9.01
C ASN A 11 -3.82 6.50 -9.61
N TYR A 12 -2.81 6.85 -8.82
CA TYR A 12 -1.40 6.70 -9.19
C TYR A 12 -0.92 5.25 -9.07
N SER A 13 -1.63 4.42 -8.29
CA SER A 13 -1.48 2.96 -8.27
C SER A 13 -2.81 2.30 -8.66
N ASP A 14 -3.51 1.71 -7.76
CA ASP A 14 -4.72 0.91 -7.96
C ASP A 14 -5.95 1.42 -7.19
N GLY A 15 -5.86 2.57 -6.56
CA GLY A 15 -7.03 3.30 -6.11
C GLY A 15 -7.82 3.89 -7.26
N SER A 16 -9.10 4.18 -7.03
CA SER A 16 -9.95 4.84 -8.03
C SER A 16 -9.98 6.36 -7.92
N ASP A 17 -9.62 6.88 -6.74
CA ASP A 17 -9.71 8.29 -6.43
C ASP A 17 -8.41 9.02 -6.79
N SER A 18 -8.52 10.23 -7.32
CA SER A 18 -7.37 11.11 -7.51
C SER A 18 -6.84 11.63 -6.16
N PRO A 19 -5.59 12.12 -6.10
CA PRO A 19 -5.06 12.77 -4.91
C PRO A 19 -5.93 13.92 -4.40
N LYS A 20 -6.57 14.68 -5.29
CA LYS A 20 -7.50 15.75 -4.93
C LYS A 20 -8.74 15.20 -4.23
N GLU A 21 -9.38 14.17 -4.79
CA GLU A 21 -10.56 13.53 -4.20
C GLU A 21 -10.26 12.90 -2.84
N LEU A 22 -9.05 12.33 -2.67
CA LEU A 22 -8.62 11.83 -1.36
C LEU A 22 -8.53 12.95 -0.33
N VAL A 23 -7.97 14.11 -0.67
CA VAL A 23 -7.94 15.28 0.25
C VAL A 23 -9.34 15.74 0.63
N GLU A 24 -10.29 15.77 -0.32
CA GLU A 24 -11.68 16.10 0.00
C GLU A 24 -12.31 15.07 0.98
N LYS A 25 -12.01 13.78 0.81
CA LYS A 25 -12.44 12.73 1.74
C LYS A 25 -11.78 12.86 3.11
N VAL A 26 -10.50 13.19 3.17
CA VAL A 26 -9.78 13.47 4.43
C VAL A 26 -10.47 14.58 5.21
N LYS A 27 -10.83 15.69 4.54
CA LYS A 27 -11.57 16.80 5.15
C LYS A 27 -12.95 16.36 5.62
N LYS A 28 -13.71 15.69 4.76
CA LYS A 28 -15.08 15.23 5.06
C LYS A 28 -15.14 14.28 6.25
N ASN A 29 -14.12 13.43 6.43
CA ASN A 29 -14.03 12.47 7.53
C ASN A 29 -13.25 13.01 8.75
N GLU A 30 -12.88 14.31 8.74
CA GLU A 30 -12.22 15.01 9.83
C GLU A 30 -10.91 14.33 10.30
N LEU A 31 -10.14 13.76 9.34
CA LEU A 31 -8.85 13.20 9.67
C LEU A 31 -7.84 14.30 9.99
N SER A 32 -7.14 14.17 11.11
CA SER A 32 -6.07 15.10 11.53
C SER A 32 -4.71 14.75 10.91
N ALA A 33 -4.55 13.48 10.47
CA ALA A 33 -3.36 12.99 9.79
C ALA A 33 -3.72 11.90 8.78
N PHE A 34 -2.98 11.83 7.68
CA PHE A 34 -3.10 10.74 6.73
C PHE A 34 -1.80 10.51 5.96
N ALA A 35 -1.63 9.29 5.44
CA ALA A 35 -0.56 8.97 4.52
C ALA A 35 -1.13 8.53 3.16
N LEU A 36 -0.46 8.90 2.08
CA LEU A 36 -0.66 8.32 0.76
C LEU A 36 0.47 7.34 0.51
N THR A 37 0.12 6.08 0.24
CA THR A 37 1.04 4.94 0.20
C THR A 37 0.83 4.09 -1.06
N ASP A 38 0.73 4.74 -2.21
CA ASP A 38 0.53 4.10 -3.50
C ASP A 38 1.53 2.95 -3.76
N HIS A 39 1.07 1.84 -4.33
CA HIS A 39 1.91 0.68 -4.64
C HIS A 39 3.05 1.01 -5.59
N ASP A 40 4.30 0.77 -5.13
CA ASP A 40 5.56 0.86 -5.88
C ASP A 40 5.74 2.20 -6.61
N THR A 41 5.18 3.28 -6.06
CA THR A 41 5.32 4.64 -6.58
C THR A 41 5.19 5.68 -5.47
N ILE A 42 5.80 6.84 -5.65
CA ILE A 42 5.65 8.01 -4.76
C ILE A 42 5.06 9.22 -5.52
N ALA A 43 4.70 9.03 -6.78
CA ALA A 43 4.26 10.14 -7.64
C ALA A 43 2.96 10.79 -7.16
N GLY A 44 2.03 10.01 -6.58
CA GLY A 44 0.81 10.53 -5.95
C GLY A 44 1.11 11.50 -4.80
N CYS A 45 2.19 11.27 -4.05
CA CYS A 45 2.63 12.15 -2.97
C CYS A 45 3.16 13.50 -3.47
N ILE A 46 3.68 13.57 -4.69
CA ILE A 46 4.10 14.84 -5.31
C ILE A 46 2.86 15.63 -5.72
N GLU A 47 1.90 14.97 -6.36
CA GLU A 47 0.68 15.62 -6.84
C GLU A 47 -0.21 16.12 -5.70
N ILE A 48 -0.40 15.33 -4.64
CA ILE A 48 -1.31 15.65 -3.53
C ILE A 48 -0.91 16.93 -2.79
N LYS A 49 0.38 17.30 -2.79
CA LYS A 49 0.89 18.53 -2.16
C LYS A 49 0.18 19.78 -2.63
N LYS A 50 -0.35 19.81 -3.85
CA LYS A 50 -1.07 20.95 -4.44
C LYS A 50 -2.43 21.22 -3.76
N TYR A 51 -2.97 20.25 -3.03
CA TYR A 51 -4.33 20.28 -2.49
C TYR A 51 -4.37 20.25 -0.96
N LEU A 52 -3.20 20.12 -0.30
CA LEU A 52 -3.10 19.91 1.15
C LEU A 52 -3.58 21.14 1.95
N PRO A 53 -4.50 20.96 2.90
CA PRO A 53 -4.85 22.00 3.86
C PRO A 53 -3.72 22.18 4.88
N LYS A 54 -3.66 23.37 5.50
CA LYS A 54 -2.58 23.70 6.45
C LYS A 54 -2.67 22.98 7.80
N ASP A 55 -3.87 22.60 8.18
CA ASP A 55 -4.25 22.04 9.48
C ASP A 55 -4.26 20.51 9.53
N ILE A 56 -4.13 19.85 8.38
CA ILE A 56 -4.09 18.39 8.28
C ILE A 56 -2.65 17.93 8.03
N LYS A 57 -2.20 16.94 8.82
CA LYS A 57 -0.87 16.38 8.66
C LYS A 57 -0.83 15.36 7.53
N PHE A 58 -0.08 15.65 6.50
CA PHE A 58 0.23 14.72 5.43
C PHE A 58 1.58 14.02 5.65
N ILE A 59 1.60 12.70 5.43
CA ILE A 59 2.79 11.85 5.43
C ILE A 59 2.98 11.29 4.03
N ALA A 60 4.10 11.63 3.39
CA ALA A 60 4.46 11.04 2.10
C ALA A 60 4.94 9.61 2.32
N GLY A 61 4.41 8.67 1.55
CA GLY A 61 4.75 7.26 1.68
C GLY A 61 4.63 6.49 0.37
N THR A 62 4.94 5.23 0.44
CA THR A 62 4.75 4.24 -0.61
C THR A 62 4.50 2.88 0.02
N GLU A 63 3.80 1.99 -0.65
CA GLU A 63 3.69 0.59 -0.27
C GLU A 63 4.45 -0.27 -1.27
N LEU A 64 5.61 -0.80 -0.85
CA LEU A 64 6.46 -1.63 -1.70
C LEU A 64 5.99 -3.08 -1.70
N THR A 65 5.83 -3.66 -2.89
CA THR A 65 5.47 -5.07 -3.08
C THR A 65 6.74 -5.92 -3.03
N CYS A 66 7.01 -6.58 -1.90
CA CYS A 66 8.28 -7.23 -1.61
C CYS A 66 8.19 -8.75 -1.49
N LEU A 67 9.36 -9.39 -1.64
CA LEU A 67 9.64 -10.76 -1.25
C LEU A 67 10.82 -10.74 -0.27
N ALA A 68 10.55 -11.01 1.01
CA ALA A 68 11.56 -11.10 2.05
C ALA A 68 11.87 -12.58 2.29
N ASP A 69 12.96 -13.09 1.74
CA ASP A 69 13.25 -14.51 1.63
C ASP A 69 12.08 -15.25 0.95
N THR A 70 11.32 -16.03 1.68
CA THR A 70 10.12 -16.73 1.21
C THR A 70 8.81 -16.01 1.50
N VAL A 71 8.85 -14.92 2.27
CA VAL A 71 7.69 -14.16 2.72
C VAL A 71 7.26 -13.14 1.67
N LYS A 72 6.14 -13.38 1.01
CA LYS A 72 5.45 -12.34 0.24
C LYS A 72 4.88 -11.32 1.21
N CYS A 73 5.25 -10.07 1.07
CA CYS A 73 4.83 -9.01 1.99
C CYS A 73 4.70 -7.67 1.26
N HIS A 74 3.97 -6.77 1.90
CA HIS A 74 3.99 -5.36 1.57
C HIS A 74 4.70 -4.58 2.68
N ILE A 75 5.48 -3.58 2.29
CA ILE A 75 6.23 -2.74 3.22
C ILE A 75 5.83 -1.29 2.98
N LEU A 76 5.18 -0.70 3.99
CA LEU A 76 4.87 0.72 4.00
C LEU A 76 6.15 1.51 4.33
N GLY A 77 6.49 2.46 3.47
CA GLY A 77 7.52 3.44 3.75
C GLY A 77 6.86 4.76 4.12
N TYR A 78 6.99 5.21 5.37
CA TYR A 78 6.45 6.50 5.79
C TYR A 78 7.52 7.58 5.81
N ASN A 79 7.13 8.81 5.48
CA ASN A 79 8.01 10.00 5.46
C ASN A 79 9.17 9.87 4.48
N CYS A 80 8.99 9.07 3.41
CA CYS A 80 9.97 8.98 2.32
C CYS A 80 10.14 10.34 1.63
N ASN A 81 11.40 10.70 1.32
CA ASN A 81 11.68 11.86 0.50
C ASN A 81 11.44 11.53 -0.97
N PRO A 82 10.45 12.15 -1.65
CA PRO A 82 10.17 11.89 -3.06
C PRO A 82 11.31 12.25 -4.03
N GLU A 83 12.26 13.05 -3.57
CA GLU A 83 13.43 13.49 -4.36
C GLU A 83 14.66 12.58 -4.14
N ASN A 84 14.55 11.55 -3.27
CA ASN A 84 15.67 10.65 -3.01
C ASN A 84 15.95 9.78 -4.25
N GLU A 85 17.18 9.81 -4.72
CA GLU A 85 17.60 9.13 -5.94
C GLU A 85 17.48 7.61 -5.84
N THR A 86 17.92 7.02 -4.71
CA THR A 86 17.86 5.56 -4.48
C THR A 86 16.42 5.06 -4.50
N LEU A 87 15.49 5.80 -3.86
CA LEU A 87 14.07 5.48 -3.90
C LEU A 87 13.52 5.56 -5.33
N ASN A 88 13.88 6.59 -6.08
CA ASN A 88 13.41 6.77 -7.44
C ASN A 88 13.95 5.69 -8.39
N GLN A 89 15.18 5.23 -8.20
CA GLN A 89 15.75 4.09 -8.93
C GLN A 89 15.03 2.79 -8.61
N LEU A 90 14.71 2.52 -7.35
CA LEU A 90 13.92 1.35 -6.96
C LEU A 90 12.51 1.39 -7.58
N ILE A 91 11.84 2.54 -7.52
CA ILE A 91 10.52 2.74 -8.15
C ILE A 91 10.58 2.50 -9.67
N LEU A 92 11.63 2.98 -10.34
CA LEU A 92 11.82 2.75 -11.77
C LEU A 92 11.99 1.25 -12.09
N LYS A 93 12.79 0.54 -11.30
CA LYS A 93 12.92 -0.93 -11.36
C LYS A 93 11.56 -1.62 -11.18
N GLY A 94 10.77 -1.19 -10.18
CA GLY A 94 9.42 -1.71 -9.94
C GLY A 94 8.48 -1.49 -11.13
N LYS A 95 8.53 -0.31 -11.73
CA LYS A 95 7.75 0.01 -12.94
C LYS A 95 8.09 -0.94 -14.11
N GLN A 96 9.37 -1.26 -14.29
CA GLN A 96 9.81 -2.22 -15.30
C GLN A 96 9.30 -3.64 -15.00
N LEU A 97 9.43 -4.10 -13.75
CA LEU A 97 8.92 -5.41 -13.32
C LEU A 97 7.38 -5.53 -13.50
N ARG A 98 6.65 -4.47 -13.20
CA ARG A 98 5.19 -4.43 -13.39
C ARG A 98 4.81 -4.45 -14.87
N ARG A 99 5.58 -3.79 -15.74
CA ARG A 99 5.39 -3.84 -17.21
C ARG A 99 5.62 -5.26 -17.75
N GLN A 100 6.71 -5.91 -17.36
CA GLN A 100 6.96 -7.30 -17.75
C GLN A 100 5.83 -8.24 -17.32
N LYS A 101 5.25 -7.99 -16.13
CA LYS A 101 4.10 -8.72 -15.62
C LYS A 101 2.82 -8.43 -16.42
N LEU A 102 2.64 -7.18 -16.83
CA LEU A 102 1.56 -6.77 -17.72
C LEU A 102 1.64 -7.49 -19.06
N ASP A 103 2.81 -7.46 -19.72
CA ASP A 103 3.02 -8.09 -21.02
C ASP A 103 2.68 -9.58 -20.99
N LYS A 104 3.14 -10.30 -19.95
CA LYS A 104 2.80 -11.70 -19.76
C LYS A 104 1.30 -11.94 -19.60
N ARG A 105 0.59 -11.06 -18.89
CA ARG A 105 -0.86 -11.16 -18.72
C ARG A 105 -1.64 -10.86 -20.00
N ILE A 106 -1.19 -9.87 -20.77
CA ILE A 106 -1.77 -9.55 -22.07
C ILE A 106 -1.62 -10.75 -23.02
N GLN A 107 -0.40 -11.32 -23.08
CA GLN A 107 -0.15 -12.52 -23.90
C GLN A 107 -1.02 -13.71 -23.44
N TYR A 108 -1.11 -13.95 -22.12
CA TYR A 108 -1.95 -15.00 -21.55
C TYR A 108 -3.44 -14.83 -21.89
N LEU A 109 -3.96 -13.60 -21.85
CA LEU A 109 -5.35 -13.31 -22.27
C LEU A 109 -5.58 -13.64 -23.72
N SER A 110 -4.65 -13.29 -24.59
CA SER A 110 -4.73 -13.62 -26.02
C SER A 110 -4.67 -15.12 -26.27
N ASP A 111 -3.64 -15.81 -25.70
CA ASP A 111 -3.34 -17.20 -26.02
C ASP A 111 -4.38 -18.18 -25.44
N ILE A 112 -4.83 -17.93 -24.20
CA ILE A 112 -5.68 -18.88 -23.48
C ILE A 112 -7.16 -18.54 -23.59
N TRP A 113 -7.50 -17.24 -23.64
CA TRP A 113 -8.87 -16.77 -23.60
C TRP A 113 -9.34 -16.14 -24.90
N ASN A 114 -8.47 -16.01 -25.91
CA ASN A 114 -8.72 -15.28 -27.17
C ASN A 114 -9.28 -13.85 -26.93
N VAL A 115 -8.80 -13.22 -25.84
CA VAL A 115 -9.16 -11.85 -25.47
C VAL A 115 -8.03 -10.92 -25.85
N ASN A 116 -8.21 -10.18 -26.95
CA ASN A 116 -7.26 -9.19 -27.43
C ASN A 116 -7.69 -7.79 -26.96
N LEU A 117 -6.75 -7.07 -26.31
CA LEU A 117 -6.97 -5.69 -25.91
C LEU A 117 -6.85 -4.75 -27.11
N THR A 118 -7.63 -3.68 -27.14
CA THR A 118 -7.54 -2.63 -28.15
C THR A 118 -6.29 -1.77 -27.91
N GLN A 119 -5.86 -1.01 -28.93
CA GLN A 119 -4.72 -0.11 -28.79
C GLN A 119 -4.95 0.93 -27.69
N ASP A 120 -6.14 1.51 -27.60
CA ASP A 120 -6.49 2.48 -26.55
C ASP A 120 -6.38 1.89 -25.13
N GLU A 121 -6.80 0.63 -24.95
CA GLU A 121 -6.67 -0.08 -23.67
C GLU A 121 -5.21 -0.37 -23.31
N LEU A 122 -4.40 -0.77 -24.31
CA LEU A 122 -2.96 -0.97 -24.15
C LEU A 122 -2.29 0.36 -23.77
N ASP A 123 -2.54 1.43 -24.51
CA ASP A 123 -1.99 2.75 -24.24
C ASP A 123 -2.35 3.24 -22.83
N TRP A 124 -3.61 3.03 -22.42
CA TRP A 124 -4.05 3.35 -21.07
C TRP A 124 -3.30 2.52 -20.00
N LEU A 125 -3.14 1.21 -20.20
CA LEU A 125 -2.41 0.35 -19.25
C LEU A 125 -0.93 0.76 -19.15
N TYR A 126 -0.26 1.03 -20.29
CA TYR A 126 1.15 1.42 -20.31
C TYR A 126 1.40 2.85 -19.79
N SER A 127 0.40 3.72 -19.79
CA SER A 127 0.49 5.07 -19.23
C SER A 127 0.47 5.10 -17.70
N ARG A 128 0.05 3.99 -17.03
CA ARG A 128 -0.07 3.95 -15.57
C ARG A 128 1.28 4.05 -14.86
N ASN A 129 1.35 4.77 -13.73
CA ASN A 129 2.55 4.85 -12.90
C ASN A 129 2.88 3.50 -12.27
N SER A 130 1.87 2.83 -11.72
CA SER A 130 1.97 1.47 -11.19
C SER A 130 0.81 0.63 -11.73
N VAL A 131 1.09 -0.19 -12.77
CA VAL A 131 0.08 -1.06 -13.36
C VAL A 131 -0.09 -2.33 -12.53
N VAL A 132 -1.32 -2.65 -12.17
CA VAL A 132 -1.68 -3.82 -11.35
C VAL A 132 -2.80 -4.64 -12.00
N LYS A 133 -3.07 -5.82 -11.44
CA LYS A 133 -4.01 -6.80 -11.98
C LYS A 133 -5.44 -6.26 -12.15
N ILE A 134 -5.87 -5.41 -11.21
CA ILE A 134 -7.22 -4.82 -11.22
C ILE A 134 -7.46 -3.89 -12.41
N HIS A 135 -6.41 -3.27 -12.97
CA HIS A 135 -6.56 -2.44 -14.17
C HIS A 135 -7.03 -3.27 -15.38
N ILE A 136 -6.47 -4.50 -15.52
CA ILE A 136 -6.96 -5.44 -16.54
C ILE A 136 -8.36 -5.92 -16.17
N GLY A 137 -8.61 -6.23 -14.89
CA GLY A 137 -9.94 -6.60 -14.39
C GLY A 137 -11.01 -5.56 -14.76
N ASN A 138 -10.73 -4.28 -14.57
CA ASN A 138 -11.63 -3.18 -14.95
C ASN A 138 -11.96 -3.20 -16.47
N ILE A 139 -10.98 -3.47 -17.32
CA ILE A 139 -11.21 -3.59 -18.77
C ILE A 139 -12.13 -4.77 -19.08
N LEU A 140 -11.87 -5.92 -18.46
CA LEU A 140 -12.68 -7.12 -18.67
C LEU A 140 -14.14 -6.94 -18.21
N VAL A 141 -14.34 -6.28 -17.07
CA VAL A 141 -15.68 -5.91 -16.57
C VAL A 141 -16.37 -4.92 -17.51
N ASN A 142 -15.67 -3.87 -17.95
CA ASN A 142 -16.22 -2.88 -18.88
C ASN A 142 -16.62 -3.49 -20.24
N ARG A 143 -15.98 -4.59 -20.64
CA ARG A 143 -16.33 -5.37 -21.83
C ARG A 143 -17.47 -6.38 -21.59
N GLY A 144 -18.00 -6.48 -20.36
CA GLY A 144 -19.03 -7.46 -20.01
C GLY A 144 -18.55 -8.90 -19.96
N LEU A 145 -17.22 -9.13 -19.83
CA LEU A 145 -16.63 -10.47 -19.74
C LEU A 145 -16.66 -11.04 -18.31
N ALA A 146 -16.89 -10.19 -17.31
CA ALA A 146 -17.07 -10.57 -15.92
C ALA A 146 -17.97 -9.56 -15.20
N ASP A 147 -18.64 -9.98 -14.13
CA ASP A 147 -19.57 -9.15 -13.37
C ASP A 147 -18.87 -8.13 -12.47
N ASN A 148 -17.69 -8.49 -11.98
CA ASN A 148 -16.87 -7.66 -11.09
C ASN A 148 -15.37 -7.99 -11.24
N ASN A 149 -14.52 -7.16 -10.62
CA ASN A 149 -13.07 -7.29 -10.73
C ASN A 149 -12.52 -8.58 -10.12
N ILE A 150 -13.13 -9.10 -9.04
CA ILE A 150 -12.69 -10.34 -8.38
C ILE A 150 -12.89 -11.50 -9.35
N ASP A 151 -14.06 -11.60 -9.96
CA ASP A 151 -14.39 -12.64 -10.93
C ASP A 151 -13.50 -12.52 -12.18
N ALA A 152 -13.30 -11.29 -12.69
CA ALA A 152 -12.42 -11.03 -13.82
C ALA A 152 -10.99 -11.53 -13.54
N MET A 153 -10.43 -11.17 -12.40
CA MET A 153 -9.07 -11.56 -12.03
C MET A 153 -8.97 -13.07 -11.80
N LYS A 154 -9.92 -13.67 -11.09
CA LYS A 154 -9.94 -15.10 -10.78
C LYS A 154 -10.05 -15.94 -12.05
N LYS A 155 -10.99 -15.61 -12.93
CA LYS A 155 -11.26 -16.37 -14.15
C LYS A 155 -10.16 -16.20 -15.18
N TYR A 156 -9.75 -14.97 -15.47
CA TYR A 156 -8.91 -14.65 -16.63
C TYR A 156 -7.43 -14.50 -16.33
N LEU A 157 -7.03 -14.23 -15.07
CA LEU A 157 -5.65 -13.84 -14.76
C LEU A 157 -4.95 -14.71 -13.72
N ASP A 158 -5.65 -15.46 -12.85
CA ASP A 158 -5.01 -16.25 -11.79
C ASP A 158 -4.16 -17.40 -12.31
N GLY A 159 -4.48 -17.97 -13.46
CA GLY A 159 -3.67 -19.01 -14.11
C GLY A 159 -2.36 -18.48 -14.75
N CYS A 160 -2.18 -17.18 -14.89
CA CYS A 160 -1.04 -16.59 -15.56
C CYS A 160 0.23 -16.66 -14.71
N GLN A 161 1.26 -17.39 -15.20
CA GLN A 161 2.57 -17.51 -14.55
C GLN A 161 3.44 -16.29 -14.87
N THR A 162 3.50 -15.30 -13.98
CA THR A 162 4.26 -14.06 -14.21
C THR A 162 5.70 -14.09 -13.69
N GLY A 163 6.09 -15.13 -12.94
CA GLY A 163 7.38 -15.21 -12.24
C GLY A 163 7.45 -14.26 -11.03
N ASN A 164 8.64 -14.16 -10.43
CA ASN A 164 8.87 -13.20 -9.36
C ASN A 164 9.05 -11.79 -9.95
N THR A 165 8.16 -10.90 -9.59
CA THR A 165 8.16 -9.48 -9.98
C THR A 165 8.01 -8.58 -8.77
N ARG A 166 8.51 -9.03 -7.61
CA ARG A 166 8.57 -8.29 -6.36
C ARG A 166 9.95 -7.74 -6.13
N PHE A 167 10.05 -6.65 -5.36
CA PHE A 167 11.32 -6.20 -4.84
C PHE A 167 11.91 -7.21 -3.86
N ASP A 168 13.23 -7.25 -3.75
CA ASP A 168 13.87 -7.86 -2.59
C ASP A 168 13.49 -7.11 -1.31
N GLY A 169 13.14 -7.84 -0.25
CA GLY A 169 12.66 -7.25 0.99
C GLY A 169 13.71 -6.41 1.71
N ALA A 170 14.98 -6.86 1.71
CA ALA A 170 16.08 -6.11 2.31
C ALA A 170 16.37 -4.83 1.50
N GLU A 171 16.41 -4.91 0.16
CA GLU A 171 16.58 -3.76 -0.73
C GLU A 171 15.46 -2.73 -0.50
N GLY A 172 14.20 -3.18 -0.38
CA GLY A 172 13.05 -2.30 -0.12
C GLY A 172 13.15 -1.57 1.22
N ILE A 173 13.44 -2.29 2.30
CA ILE A 173 13.60 -1.72 3.65
C ILE A 173 14.75 -0.71 3.68
N GLN A 174 15.92 -1.09 3.18
CA GLN A 174 17.10 -0.21 3.14
C GLN A 174 16.85 1.04 2.30
N THR A 175 16.15 0.92 1.19
CA THR A 175 15.79 2.07 0.34
C THR A 175 14.82 3.02 1.05
N ILE A 176 13.83 2.51 1.78
CA ILE A 176 12.95 3.34 2.60
C ILE A 176 13.77 4.11 3.63
N GLU A 177 14.67 3.45 4.38
CA GLU A 177 15.53 4.09 5.37
C GLU A 177 16.46 5.13 4.73
N ALA A 178 17.11 4.80 3.61
CA ALA A 178 17.98 5.72 2.86
C ALA A 178 17.23 6.96 2.35
N SER A 179 15.93 6.85 2.09
CA SER A 179 15.07 7.98 1.72
C SER A 179 14.63 8.84 2.92
N GLY A 180 15.07 8.50 4.14
CA GLY A 180 14.65 9.13 5.38
C GLY A 180 13.28 8.67 5.88
N GLY A 181 12.79 7.54 5.36
CA GLY A 181 11.51 6.93 5.73
C GLY A 181 11.63 5.91 6.86
N ILE A 182 10.48 5.48 7.36
CA ILE A 182 10.33 4.45 8.37
C ILE A 182 9.64 3.25 7.74
N PRO A 183 10.30 2.07 7.64
CA PRO A 183 9.69 0.86 7.09
C PRO A 183 8.79 0.17 8.10
N VAL A 184 7.56 -0.13 7.68
CA VAL A 184 6.52 -0.80 8.47
C VAL A 184 5.95 -1.97 7.67
N TRP A 185 5.78 -3.13 8.32
CA TRP A 185 5.15 -4.27 7.69
C TRP A 185 3.64 -4.03 7.59
N ALA A 186 3.13 -3.92 6.36
CA ALA A 186 1.71 -3.72 6.05
C ALA A 186 0.92 -5.00 6.32
N HIS A 187 -0.28 -4.85 6.87
CA HIS A 187 -1.26 -5.93 7.15
C HIS A 187 -0.60 -7.30 7.47
N PRO A 188 0.20 -7.40 8.54
CA PRO A 188 1.11 -8.51 8.79
C PRO A 188 0.43 -9.88 9.01
N LEU A 189 -0.85 -9.92 9.34
CA LEU A 189 -1.61 -11.18 9.42
C LEU A 189 -2.20 -11.60 8.07
N GLY A 190 -2.20 -10.75 7.07
CA GLY A 190 -2.77 -10.98 5.74
C GLY A 190 -3.65 -9.82 5.30
N GLY A 191 -3.61 -9.52 4.00
CA GLY A 191 -4.38 -8.47 3.35
C GLY A 191 -5.76 -8.95 2.88
N GLU A 192 -6.39 -8.13 2.03
CA GLU A 192 -7.70 -8.44 1.47
C GLU A 192 -7.68 -9.72 0.62
N GLY A 193 -8.61 -10.65 0.91
CA GLY A 193 -8.73 -11.93 0.20
C GLY A 193 -7.70 -12.98 0.58
N GLU A 194 -6.80 -12.68 1.53
CA GLU A 194 -5.85 -13.64 2.09
C GLU A 194 -6.41 -14.28 3.35
N LYS A 195 -6.03 -15.54 3.60
CA LYS A 195 -6.28 -16.18 4.89
C LYS A 195 -5.38 -15.54 5.94
N HIS A 196 -5.95 -15.12 7.07
CA HIS A 196 -5.17 -14.58 8.17
C HIS A 196 -4.24 -15.64 8.77
N LEU A 197 -3.02 -15.21 9.07
CA LEU A 197 -2.00 -16.05 9.68
C LEU A 197 -2.38 -16.39 11.11
N SER A 198 -2.08 -17.64 11.50
CA SER A 198 -2.03 -18.00 12.91
C SER A 198 -0.87 -17.30 13.63
N PRO A 199 -0.90 -17.17 14.96
CA PRO A 199 0.24 -16.61 15.72
C PRO A 199 1.58 -17.29 15.40
N ASP A 200 1.62 -18.62 15.26
CA ASP A 200 2.86 -19.34 14.95
C ASP A 200 3.40 -19.03 13.55
N GLU A 201 2.52 -18.88 12.57
CA GLU A 201 2.91 -18.45 11.21
C GLU A 201 3.39 -17.01 11.20
N PHE A 202 2.74 -16.13 11.98
CA PHE A 202 3.15 -14.74 12.13
C PHE A 202 4.54 -14.63 12.77
N TYR A 203 4.83 -15.35 13.87
CA TYR A 203 6.14 -15.29 14.52
C TYR A 203 7.29 -15.67 13.58
N LYS A 204 7.13 -16.76 12.82
CA LYS A 204 8.12 -17.21 11.84
C LYS A 204 8.40 -16.15 10.78
N LYS A 205 7.36 -15.50 10.26
CA LYS A 205 7.50 -14.43 9.26
C LYS A 205 8.07 -13.15 9.87
N PHE A 206 7.68 -12.83 11.12
CA PHE A 206 8.20 -11.66 11.82
C PHE A 206 9.71 -11.73 12.04
N ASP A 207 10.25 -12.88 12.41
CA ASP A 207 11.69 -13.06 12.59
C ASP A 207 12.47 -12.74 11.30
N ILE A 208 11.94 -13.15 10.15
CA ILE A 208 12.49 -12.80 8.84
C ILE A 208 12.41 -11.28 8.61
N MET A 209 11.25 -10.67 8.79
CA MET A 209 11.05 -9.23 8.59
C MET A 209 11.92 -8.39 9.53
N LYS A 210 12.07 -8.83 10.78
CA LYS A 210 12.94 -8.20 11.78
C LYS A 210 14.41 -8.26 11.39
N SER A 211 14.88 -9.38 10.84
CA SER A 211 16.26 -9.54 10.38
C SER A 211 16.61 -8.58 9.23
N PHE A 212 15.64 -8.16 8.43
CA PHE A 212 15.79 -7.15 7.38
C PHE A 212 15.66 -5.70 7.87
N GLY A 213 15.29 -5.48 9.12
CA GLY A 213 15.29 -4.15 9.74
C GLY A 213 13.94 -3.44 9.77
N ILE A 214 12.80 -4.17 9.66
CA ILE A 214 11.49 -3.57 9.84
C ILE A 214 11.37 -2.85 11.20
N LYS A 215 10.76 -1.66 11.23
CA LYS A 215 10.67 -0.80 12.43
C LYS A 215 9.29 -0.77 13.08
N GLY A 216 8.26 -1.20 12.36
CA GLY A 216 6.90 -1.15 12.86
C GLY A 216 5.99 -2.18 12.20
N LEU A 217 4.79 -2.30 12.75
CA LEU A 217 3.72 -3.16 12.28
C LEU A 217 2.46 -2.32 12.06
N GLU A 218 1.71 -2.63 10.99
CA GLU A 218 0.35 -2.14 10.83
C GLU A 218 -0.58 -3.01 11.67
N CYS A 219 -0.83 -2.54 12.92
CA CYS A 219 -1.62 -3.27 13.91
C CYS A 219 -3.12 -3.03 13.74
N TYR A 220 -3.50 -1.83 13.27
CA TYR A 220 -4.88 -1.46 13.00
C TYR A 220 -5.12 -1.50 11.50
N TYR A 221 -5.98 -2.43 11.07
CA TYR A 221 -6.25 -2.66 9.66
C TYR A 221 -7.73 -2.99 9.44
N SER A 222 -8.31 -2.49 8.37
CA SER A 222 -9.74 -2.58 8.10
C SER A 222 -10.33 -4.00 8.14
N ARG A 223 -9.52 -5.03 7.96
CA ARG A 223 -9.93 -6.44 7.94
C ARG A 223 -9.64 -7.19 9.23
N TYR A 224 -9.02 -6.55 10.22
CA TYR A 224 -8.71 -7.18 11.51
C TYR A 224 -9.83 -6.95 12.53
N ASN A 225 -10.18 -8.02 13.24
CA ASN A 225 -11.05 -7.94 14.40
C ASN A 225 -10.28 -7.47 15.65
N LEU A 226 -10.99 -7.23 16.74
CA LEU A 226 -10.40 -6.67 17.95
C LEU A 226 -9.36 -7.61 18.61
N ASP A 227 -9.53 -8.93 18.49
CA ASP A 227 -8.57 -9.91 19.05
C ASP A 227 -7.26 -9.92 18.25
N GLU A 228 -7.34 -9.85 16.94
CA GLU A 228 -6.18 -9.74 16.05
C GLU A 228 -5.42 -8.42 16.28
N ILE A 229 -6.14 -7.32 16.40
CA ILE A 229 -5.56 -6.00 16.73
C ILE A 229 -4.88 -6.07 18.10
N LYS A 230 -5.55 -6.61 19.12
CA LYS A 230 -4.97 -6.76 20.45
C LYS A 230 -3.70 -7.59 20.42
N PHE A 231 -3.72 -8.72 19.71
CA PHE A 231 -2.53 -9.56 19.52
C PHE A 231 -1.36 -8.77 18.94
N LEU A 232 -1.58 -8.03 17.83
CA LEU A 232 -0.54 -7.26 17.16
C LEU A 232 -0.04 -6.08 18.00
N VAL A 233 -0.92 -5.36 18.69
CA VAL A 233 -0.55 -4.24 19.57
C VAL A 233 0.27 -4.73 20.77
N ASP A 234 -0.16 -5.81 21.43
CA ASP A 234 0.56 -6.41 22.55
C ASP A 234 1.95 -6.92 22.09
N PHE A 235 2.00 -7.54 20.91
CA PHE A 235 3.25 -8.02 20.33
C PHE A 235 4.20 -6.86 19.95
N ALA A 236 3.69 -5.84 19.26
CA ALA A 236 4.47 -4.68 18.87
C ALA A 236 5.07 -3.97 20.08
N SER A 237 4.26 -3.77 21.13
CA SER A 237 4.68 -3.15 22.38
C SER A 237 5.80 -3.94 23.09
N LYS A 238 5.67 -5.27 23.19
CA LYS A 238 6.68 -6.15 23.80
C LYS A 238 8.01 -6.20 23.03
N ASN A 239 7.97 -5.97 21.71
CA ASN A 239 9.13 -6.02 20.83
C ASN A 239 9.70 -4.64 20.46
N ASN A 240 9.24 -3.56 21.11
CA ASN A 240 9.62 -2.17 20.82
C ASN A 240 9.40 -1.79 19.34
N MET A 241 8.33 -2.31 18.71
CA MET A 241 7.95 -1.96 17.36
C MET A 241 7.00 -0.77 17.36
N LEU A 242 7.14 0.08 16.35
CA LEU A 242 6.19 1.17 16.11
C LEU A 242 4.84 0.60 15.66
N ILE A 243 3.76 1.22 16.12
CA ILE A 243 2.39 0.84 15.78
C ILE A 243 1.86 1.80 14.73
N SER A 244 1.44 1.26 13.60
CA SER A 244 0.74 1.95 12.52
C SER A 244 -0.67 1.41 12.37
N GLY A 245 -1.46 2.10 11.54
CA GLY A 245 -2.78 1.64 11.15
C GLY A 245 -3.35 2.45 10.00
N GLY A 246 -4.10 1.77 9.15
CA GLY A 246 -4.75 2.36 8.00
C GLY A 246 -5.88 1.51 7.44
N SER A 247 -6.67 2.13 6.58
CA SER A 247 -7.83 1.47 5.99
C SER A 247 -7.47 0.57 4.81
N ASP A 248 -6.36 0.84 4.14
CA ASP A 248 -6.02 0.27 2.83
C ASP A 248 -7.11 0.57 1.79
N TYR A 249 -7.63 1.81 1.86
CA TYR A 249 -8.70 2.29 1.01
C TYR A 249 -8.26 2.46 -0.45
N HIS A 250 -9.05 1.93 -1.37
CA HIS A 250 -8.81 1.96 -2.82
C HIS A 250 -9.98 2.57 -3.62
N GLY A 251 -10.85 3.34 -2.96
CA GLY A 251 -12.05 3.86 -3.60
C GLY A 251 -13.03 2.73 -3.96
N ARG A 252 -13.61 2.80 -5.16
CA ARG A 252 -14.56 1.78 -5.65
C ARG A 252 -13.93 0.42 -5.97
N ASN A 253 -12.59 0.32 -5.97
CA ASN A 253 -11.86 -0.91 -6.30
C ASN A 253 -11.81 -1.91 -5.14
N LYS A 254 -12.09 -1.45 -3.91
CA LYS A 254 -12.27 -2.29 -2.70
C LYS A 254 -13.52 -1.86 -1.93
N THR A 255 -14.06 -2.75 -1.10
CA THR A 255 -15.26 -2.49 -0.30
C THR A 255 -14.98 -1.79 1.04
N VAL A 256 -13.71 -1.48 1.33
CA VAL A 256 -13.27 -0.83 2.57
C VAL A 256 -13.75 0.61 2.63
N LYS A 257 -14.23 1.03 3.80
CA LYS A 257 -14.61 2.43 4.02
C LYS A 257 -13.38 3.28 4.32
N PHE A 258 -13.41 4.52 3.87
CA PHE A 258 -12.37 5.50 4.16
C PHE A 258 -12.25 5.73 5.67
N GLY A 259 -11.03 5.59 6.22
CA GLY A 259 -10.76 5.74 7.66
C GLY A 259 -11.18 4.54 8.53
N GLN A 260 -11.57 3.41 7.94
CA GLN A 260 -11.91 2.18 8.66
C GLN A 260 -10.64 1.43 9.06
N LEU A 261 -10.37 1.29 10.37
CA LEU A 261 -9.16 0.69 10.91
C LEU A 261 -9.39 -0.66 11.62
N ASN A 262 -10.59 -1.20 11.54
CA ASN A 262 -10.98 -2.54 12.05
C ASN A 262 -12.29 -3.00 11.40
N THR A 263 -12.64 -4.28 11.57
CA THR A 263 -13.88 -4.86 11.02
C THR A 263 -15.15 -4.19 11.53
N ASP A 264 -15.14 -3.75 12.78
CA ASP A 264 -16.32 -3.18 13.45
C ASP A 264 -16.50 -1.69 13.14
N ASN A 265 -15.53 -1.09 12.43
CA ASN A 265 -15.49 0.34 12.12
C ASN A 265 -15.59 1.23 13.38
N THR A 266 -15.04 0.74 14.50
CA THR A 266 -14.92 1.53 15.72
C THR A 266 -13.76 2.52 15.61
N GLU A 267 -13.91 3.68 16.23
CA GLU A 267 -12.89 4.72 16.18
C GLU A 267 -11.63 4.32 16.95
N ILE A 268 -10.48 4.50 16.31
CA ILE A 268 -9.16 4.29 16.91
C ILE A 268 -8.56 5.66 17.22
N PRO A 269 -8.25 5.97 18.50
CA PRO A 269 -7.57 7.20 18.88
C PRO A 269 -6.21 7.34 18.18
N VAL A 270 -5.90 8.54 17.71
CA VAL A 270 -4.65 8.81 16.98
C VAL A 270 -3.39 8.51 17.80
N GLU A 271 -3.47 8.64 19.13
CA GLU A 271 -2.40 8.31 20.09
C GLU A 271 -2.02 6.83 20.12
N ASN A 272 -2.91 5.94 19.69
CA ASN A 272 -2.61 4.52 19.56
C ASN A 272 -1.66 4.21 18.39
N LEU A 273 -1.57 5.11 17.41
CA LEU A 273 -0.64 5.01 16.30
C LEU A 273 0.71 5.62 16.70
N THR A 274 1.52 4.88 17.47
CA THR A 274 2.77 5.39 18.07
C THR A 274 3.77 5.91 17.03
N ILE A 275 3.70 5.42 15.79
CA ILE A 275 4.52 5.90 14.67
C ILE A 275 4.35 7.40 14.42
N LEU A 276 3.17 7.97 14.68
CA LEU A 276 2.92 9.40 14.45
C LEU A 276 3.82 10.30 15.28
N SER A 277 4.17 9.89 16.49
CA SER A 277 5.11 10.63 17.34
C SER A 277 6.49 10.74 16.71
N GLU A 278 6.98 9.66 16.09
CA GLU A 278 8.27 9.65 15.40
C GLU A 278 8.21 10.50 14.12
N LEU A 279 7.18 10.33 13.29
CA LEU A 279 7.00 11.10 12.06
C LEU A 279 6.90 12.62 12.30
N ILE A 280 6.51 13.05 13.51
CA ILE A 280 6.45 14.47 13.92
C ILE A 280 7.84 14.98 14.33
N LYS A 281 8.64 14.19 15.04
CA LYS A 281 9.99 14.57 15.49
C LYS A 281 10.93 14.84 14.31
N PHE A 282 10.90 14.00 13.27
CA PHE A 282 11.73 14.15 12.07
C PHE A 282 11.54 15.49 11.34
N ARG A 283 10.33 16.07 11.35
CA ARG A 283 10.10 17.41 10.76
C ARG A 283 10.75 18.55 11.56
N LYS A 284 10.77 18.47 12.88
CA LYS A 284 11.36 19.54 13.72
C LYS A 284 12.89 19.63 13.54
N ILE A 285 13.55 18.52 13.30
CA ILE A 285 15.01 18.48 13.10
C ILE A 285 15.40 19.12 11.75
N LYS A 286 14.62 18.92 10.68
CA LYS A 286 14.89 19.54 9.37
C LYS A 286 14.67 21.06 9.32
N ILE A 287 13.81 21.61 10.16
CA ILE A 287 13.52 23.05 10.22
C ILE A 287 14.59 23.82 11.02
N SER A 288 15.36 23.16 11.89
CA SER A 288 16.44 23.78 12.68
C SER A 288 17.77 23.92 11.95
N TYR A 289 17.87 23.52 10.68
CA TYR A 289 19.06 23.59 9.84
C TYR A 289 18.89 24.40 8.55
N GLN A 290 17.82 25.24 8.46
CA GLN A 290 17.65 26.21 7.36
C GLN A 290 17.77 27.63 7.86
#